data_4a4d23827e19f983ed42e1cbc2d30eff
#
_entry.id   4a4d23827e19f983ed42e1cbc2d30eff
#
_cell.length_a   1.000
_cell.length_b   1.000
_cell.length_c   1.000
_cell.angle_alpha   90.00
_cell.angle_beta   90.00
_cell.angle_gamma   90.00
#
_symmetry.space_group_name_H-M   'P 1'
#
loop_
_entity.id
_entity.type
_entity.pdbx_description
1 polymer ?
#
loop_
_entity_poly.entity_id
_entity_poly.type
_entity_poly.pdbx_seq_one_letter_code
_entity_poly.pdbx_strand_id
1 'polypeptide(L)'
;MKQMTPSELQEMWKCNDKIALENVERITSMNLRERLTPAILAYEGIQYKYMAPAVFDEKAYRYLQNHLYILSGFYGALRPFDGVTPYRLEMQARFHRQDLDSLYDFWGDAIAGEVLAGCSLLVNLASKEYSKAVLKYLPENISCVTCVFGELIDGKVKEKGTYAKMARGEMVRFMAEQKAETAEKLKGFDRLGYRFAEMYSDEKNLVFLKS
;
A
#
# COMPACT_ATOMS: atom_id res chain seq x y z
N MET A 1 6.14 2.32 -21.34
CA MET A 1 5.24 1.17 -21.54
C MET A 1 4.55 1.21 -22.92
N LYS A 2 3.89 2.28 -23.36
CA LYS A 2 3.24 2.33 -24.72
C LYS A 2 4.17 2.08 -25.91
N GLN A 3 5.47 2.22 -25.74
CA GLN A 3 6.49 1.97 -26.77
C GLN A 3 7.15 0.58 -26.66
N MET A 4 6.79 -0.20 -25.67
CA MET A 4 7.32 -1.54 -25.45
C MET A 4 6.49 -2.58 -26.23
N THR A 5 7.16 -3.63 -26.69
CA THR A 5 6.50 -4.78 -27.30
C THR A 5 5.70 -5.57 -26.25
N PRO A 6 4.69 -6.35 -26.66
CA PRO A 6 3.96 -7.23 -25.75
C PRO A 6 4.86 -8.20 -24.96
N SER A 7 5.92 -8.69 -25.58
CA SER A 7 6.89 -9.59 -24.96
C SER A 7 7.69 -8.91 -23.85
N GLU A 8 8.19 -7.69 -24.09
CA GLU A 8 8.89 -6.89 -23.08
C GLU A 8 7.98 -6.54 -21.90
N LEU A 9 6.71 -6.21 -22.18
CA LEU A 9 5.72 -5.93 -21.14
C LEU A 9 5.43 -7.18 -20.30
N GLN A 10 5.27 -8.33 -20.93
CA GLN A 10 5.03 -9.61 -20.24
C GLN A 10 6.21 -10.00 -19.34
N GLU A 11 7.45 -9.83 -19.82
CA GLU A 11 8.64 -10.08 -19.03
C GLU A 11 8.72 -9.14 -17.81
N MET A 12 8.46 -7.84 -18.02
CA MET A 12 8.41 -6.85 -16.96
C MET A 12 7.37 -7.19 -15.89
N TRP A 13 6.17 -7.64 -16.30
CA TRP A 13 5.07 -7.98 -15.39
C TRP A 13 5.17 -9.39 -14.78
N LYS A 14 6.05 -10.25 -15.29
CA LYS A 14 6.19 -11.65 -14.86
C LYS A 14 4.85 -12.38 -14.76
N CYS A 15 4.05 -12.33 -15.82
CA CYS A 15 2.70 -12.89 -15.85
C CYS A 15 2.50 -13.85 -17.03
N ASN A 16 1.41 -14.64 -17.00
CA ASN A 16 1.04 -15.50 -18.10
C ASN A 16 0.46 -14.71 -19.29
N ASP A 17 0.35 -15.37 -20.45
CA ASP A 17 -0.09 -14.77 -21.71
C ASP A 17 -1.45 -14.08 -21.61
N LYS A 18 -2.42 -14.71 -20.93
CA LYS A 18 -3.76 -14.15 -20.75
C LYS A 18 -3.73 -12.80 -20.03
N ILE A 19 -2.99 -12.74 -18.94
CA ILE A 19 -2.82 -11.49 -18.15
C ILE A 19 -2.02 -10.47 -18.94
N ALA A 20 -1.01 -10.90 -19.72
CA ALA A 20 -0.22 -10.01 -20.56
C ALA A 20 -1.09 -9.34 -21.62
N LEU A 21 -1.85 -10.12 -22.40
CA LEU A 21 -2.74 -9.60 -23.46
C LEU A 21 -3.75 -8.58 -22.93
N GLU A 22 -4.43 -8.90 -21.82
CA GLU A 22 -5.39 -8.00 -21.19
C GLU A 22 -4.75 -6.66 -20.77
N ASN A 23 -3.54 -6.70 -20.22
CA ASN A 23 -2.86 -5.48 -19.77
C ASN A 23 -2.18 -4.71 -20.91
N VAL A 24 -1.79 -5.36 -22.00
CA VAL A 24 -1.36 -4.68 -23.25
C VAL A 24 -2.53 -3.86 -23.81
N GLU A 25 -3.73 -4.44 -23.87
CA GLU A 25 -4.93 -3.75 -24.33
C GLU A 25 -5.26 -2.54 -23.43
N ARG A 26 -5.20 -2.72 -22.10
CA ARG A 26 -5.38 -1.63 -21.12
C ARG A 26 -4.42 -0.48 -21.36
N ILE A 27 -3.12 -0.77 -21.55
CA ILE A 27 -2.11 0.29 -21.78
C ILE A 27 -2.31 0.96 -23.12
N THR A 28 -2.65 0.23 -24.16
CA THR A 28 -2.86 0.78 -25.50
C THR A 28 -4.02 1.78 -25.50
N SER A 29 -5.14 1.41 -24.85
CA SER A 29 -6.35 2.23 -24.75
C SER A 29 -6.30 3.27 -23.60
N MET A 30 -5.26 3.27 -22.77
CA MET A 30 -5.16 4.10 -21.57
C MET A 30 -5.23 5.60 -21.90
N ASN A 31 -6.18 6.29 -21.23
CA ASN A 31 -6.22 7.75 -21.16
C ASN A 31 -6.16 8.17 -19.68
N LEU A 32 -5.13 8.96 -19.33
CA LEU A 32 -4.91 9.41 -17.94
C LEU A 32 -5.78 10.62 -17.54
N ARG A 33 -6.66 11.09 -18.42
CA ARG A 33 -7.50 12.27 -18.19
C ARG A 33 -9.00 11.99 -18.29
N GLU A 34 -9.39 10.78 -18.71
CA GLU A 34 -10.78 10.41 -18.94
C GLU A 34 -11.08 9.04 -18.34
N ARG A 35 -12.35 8.83 -17.97
CA ARG A 35 -12.85 7.56 -17.41
C ARG A 35 -12.07 7.12 -16.17
N LEU A 36 -11.74 8.07 -15.33
CA LEU A 36 -11.00 7.82 -14.11
C LEU A 36 -11.92 7.32 -13.01
N THR A 37 -11.42 6.40 -12.20
CA THR A 37 -12.07 5.91 -10.98
C THR A 37 -11.25 6.36 -9.78
N PRO A 38 -11.86 6.81 -8.67
CA PRO A 38 -11.13 7.09 -7.44
C PRO A 38 -10.25 5.91 -7.02
N ALA A 39 -8.99 6.18 -6.68
CA ALA A 39 -8.01 5.13 -6.38
C ALA A 39 -8.52 4.15 -5.32
N ILE A 40 -9.09 4.64 -4.22
CA ILE A 40 -9.60 3.79 -3.13
C ILE A 40 -10.68 2.80 -3.58
N LEU A 41 -11.42 3.10 -4.65
CA LEU A 41 -12.47 2.25 -5.23
C LEU A 41 -11.98 1.43 -6.41
N ALA A 42 -10.85 1.82 -7.02
CA ALA A 42 -10.30 1.17 -8.21
C ALA A 42 -9.34 0.04 -7.89
N TYR A 43 -8.58 0.14 -6.78
CA TYR A 43 -7.64 -0.90 -6.38
C TYR A 43 -8.35 -2.14 -5.85
N GLU A 44 -7.91 -3.28 -6.33
CA GLU A 44 -8.45 -4.59 -5.99
C GLU A 44 -7.43 -5.41 -5.19
N GLY A 45 -7.92 -6.50 -4.59
CA GLY A 45 -7.11 -7.44 -3.82
C GLY A 45 -7.55 -7.56 -2.37
N ILE A 46 -6.90 -8.48 -1.65
CA ILE A 46 -7.33 -8.88 -0.30
C ILE A 46 -7.36 -7.69 0.66
N GLN A 47 -6.36 -6.82 0.63
CA GLN A 47 -6.29 -5.65 1.52
C GLN A 47 -7.48 -4.71 1.30
N TYR A 48 -7.80 -4.40 0.03
CA TYR A 48 -8.93 -3.51 -0.31
C TYR A 48 -10.28 -4.15 -0.01
N LYS A 49 -10.40 -5.47 -0.22
CA LYS A 49 -11.62 -6.22 0.15
C LYS A 49 -11.91 -6.09 1.65
N TYR A 50 -10.90 -6.18 2.49
CA TYR A 50 -11.05 -6.06 3.95
C TYR A 50 -11.12 -4.61 4.44
N MET A 51 -10.52 -3.68 3.76
CA MET A 51 -10.76 -2.25 3.96
C MET A 51 -12.23 -1.88 3.70
N ALA A 52 -12.86 -2.57 2.73
CA ALA A 52 -14.25 -2.39 2.33
C ALA A 52 -14.63 -0.91 2.09
N PRO A 53 -13.96 -0.20 1.18
CA PRO A 53 -14.17 1.25 1.02
C PRO A 53 -15.59 1.63 0.64
N ALA A 54 -16.32 0.77 -0.07
CA ALA A 54 -17.68 1.04 -0.52
C ALA A 54 -18.72 1.24 0.61
N VAL A 55 -18.38 0.86 1.86
CA VAL A 55 -19.29 1.01 3.01
C VAL A 55 -18.92 2.18 3.93
N PHE A 56 -17.94 2.99 3.58
CA PHE A 56 -17.56 4.16 4.37
C PHE A 56 -18.59 5.28 4.26
N ASP A 57 -18.82 5.94 5.38
CA ASP A 57 -19.54 7.20 5.41
C ASP A 57 -18.66 8.39 4.98
N GLU A 58 -19.27 9.55 4.83
CA GLU A 58 -18.55 10.78 4.43
C GLU A 58 -17.43 11.15 5.40
N LYS A 59 -17.59 10.89 6.70
CA LYS A 59 -16.58 11.23 7.72
C LYS A 59 -15.34 10.34 7.61
N ALA A 60 -15.56 9.04 7.35
CA ALA A 60 -14.47 8.09 7.11
C ALA A 60 -13.73 8.43 5.81
N TYR A 61 -14.43 8.74 4.74
CA TYR A 61 -13.80 9.19 3.49
C TYR A 61 -12.99 10.48 3.65
N ARG A 62 -13.49 11.45 4.40
CA ARG A 62 -12.76 12.70 4.70
C ARG A 62 -11.49 12.42 5.51
N TYR A 63 -11.58 11.54 6.51
CA TYR A 63 -10.42 11.10 7.27
C TYR A 63 -9.39 10.44 6.35
N LEU A 64 -9.79 9.49 5.52
CA LEU A 64 -8.89 8.77 4.63
C LEU A 64 -8.25 9.71 3.59
N GLN A 65 -9.01 10.65 3.02
CA GLN A 65 -8.46 11.62 2.06
C GLN A 65 -7.31 12.44 2.66
N ASN A 66 -7.35 12.70 3.96
CA ASN A 66 -6.32 13.49 4.65
C ASN A 66 -5.16 12.66 5.19
N HIS A 67 -5.35 11.34 5.42
CA HIS A 67 -4.38 10.50 6.14
C HIS A 67 -3.87 9.30 5.36
N LEU A 68 -4.56 8.85 4.31
CA LEU A 68 -4.18 7.65 3.57
C LEU A 68 -3.42 8.01 2.30
N TYR A 69 -2.32 7.30 2.07
CA TYR A 69 -1.69 7.18 0.76
C TYR A 69 -1.75 5.74 0.25
N ILE A 70 -2.04 5.59 -1.02
CA ILE A 70 -1.99 4.33 -1.76
C ILE A 70 -0.74 4.35 -2.62
N LEU A 71 0.18 3.42 -2.37
CA LEU A 71 1.45 3.35 -3.11
C LEU A 71 1.30 2.52 -4.38
N SER A 72 1.84 3.02 -5.47
CA SER A 72 1.72 2.46 -6.81
C SER A 72 3.06 2.48 -7.54
N GLY A 73 3.38 1.39 -8.25
CA GLY A 73 4.55 1.38 -9.15
C GLY A 73 4.38 2.32 -10.35
N PHE A 74 3.14 2.57 -10.77
CA PHE A 74 2.82 3.41 -11.94
C PHE A 74 2.55 4.87 -11.59
N TYR A 75 1.77 5.12 -10.55
CA TYR A 75 1.35 6.48 -10.16
C TYR A 75 2.20 7.08 -9.03
N GLY A 76 3.03 6.30 -8.35
CA GLY A 76 3.79 6.75 -7.19
C GLY A 76 2.96 6.74 -5.91
N ALA A 77 2.67 7.90 -5.34
CA ALA A 77 1.79 8.09 -4.20
C ALA A 77 0.44 8.65 -4.66
N LEU A 78 -0.65 8.05 -4.21
CA LEU A 78 -2.02 8.46 -4.53
C LEU A 78 -2.80 8.77 -3.26
N ARG A 79 -3.59 9.83 -3.29
CA ARG A 79 -4.66 10.06 -2.32
C ARG A 79 -5.89 9.21 -2.69
N PRO A 80 -6.78 8.89 -1.75
CA PRO A 80 -7.97 8.05 -1.99
C PRO A 80 -8.82 8.44 -3.19
N PHE A 81 -9.01 9.74 -3.43
CA PHE A 81 -9.87 10.22 -4.52
C PHE A 81 -9.10 10.64 -5.78
N ASP A 82 -7.80 10.40 -5.85
CA ASP A 82 -7.05 10.58 -7.10
C ASP A 82 -7.61 9.65 -8.17
N GLY A 83 -7.82 10.21 -9.35
CA GLY A 83 -8.38 9.45 -10.47
C GLY A 83 -7.35 8.53 -11.11
N VAL A 84 -7.67 7.24 -11.19
CA VAL A 84 -6.81 6.24 -11.82
C VAL A 84 -7.52 5.50 -12.95
N THR A 85 -6.74 4.97 -13.88
CA THR A 85 -7.18 4.03 -14.91
C THR A 85 -6.53 2.67 -14.68
N PRO A 86 -7.14 1.55 -15.10
CA PRO A 86 -6.59 0.22 -14.92
C PRO A 86 -5.19 0.08 -15.53
N TYR A 87 -4.27 -0.50 -14.78
CA TYR A 87 -2.90 -0.79 -15.19
C TYR A 87 -2.36 -2.01 -14.44
N ARG A 88 -1.22 -2.52 -14.89
CA ARG A 88 -0.40 -3.49 -14.15
C ARG A 88 1.04 -3.00 -14.14
N LEU A 89 1.54 -2.64 -12.98
CA LEU A 89 2.96 -2.36 -12.74
C LEU A 89 3.22 -2.45 -11.23
N GLU A 90 3.86 -3.54 -10.81
CA GLU A 90 4.29 -3.75 -9.43
C GLU A 90 5.61 -3.00 -9.17
N MET A 91 5.87 -2.57 -7.95
CA MET A 91 7.08 -1.80 -7.62
C MET A 91 8.38 -2.60 -7.86
N GLN A 92 8.31 -3.94 -7.77
CA GLN A 92 9.41 -4.85 -8.07
C GLN A 92 9.45 -5.29 -9.55
N ALA A 93 8.65 -4.69 -10.43
CA ALA A 93 8.69 -5.03 -11.84
C ALA A 93 10.13 -4.88 -12.38
N ARG A 94 10.51 -5.78 -13.30
CA ARG A 94 11.80 -5.70 -13.99
C ARG A 94 11.75 -4.52 -14.94
N PHE A 95 12.27 -3.41 -14.48
CA PHE A 95 12.33 -2.18 -15.25
C PHE A 95 13.80 -1.83 -15.49
N HIS A 96 14.19 -1.85 -16.77
CA HIS A 96 15.53 -1.41 -17.20
C HIS A 96 15.34 -0.37 -18.29
N ARG A 97 15.80 0.82 -18.07
CA ARG A 97 15.77 1.88 -19.08
C ARG A 97 16.92 2.86 -18.85
N GLN A 98 17.83 2.97 -19.83
CA GLN A 98 19.00 3.83 -19.74
C GLN A 98 19.82 3.48 -18.48
N ASP A 99 19.99 4.44 -17.58
CA ASP A 99 20.76 4.31 -16.33
C ASP A 99 19.90 3.89 -15.12
N LEU A 100 18.65 3.41 -15.35
CA LEU A 100 17.70 3.03 -14.30
C LEU A 100 17.50 1.51 -14.27
N ASP A 101 17.83 0.88 -13.16
CA ASP A 101 17.75 -0.57 -12.98
C ASP A 101 16.46 -1.03 -12.29
N SER A 102 15.71 -0.11 -11.70
CA SER A 102 14.49 -0.42 -10.99
C SER A 102 13.50 0.74 -10.95
N LEU A 103 12.22 0.45 -10.61
CA LEU A 103 11.25 1.51 -10.33
C LEU A 103 11.59 2.30 -9.06
N TYR A 104 12.37 1.75 -8.14
CA TYR A 104 12.86 2.52 -6.99
C TYR A 104 13.85 3.61 -7.42
N ASP A 105 14.69 3.34 -8.43
CA ASP A 105 15.60 4.33 -8.98
C ASP A 105 14.85 5.37 -9.80
N PHE A 106 13.82 4.93 -10.56
CA PHE A 106 12.94 5.83 -11.32
C PHE A 106 12.22 6.83 -10.41
N TRP A 107 11.66 6.36 -9.31
CA TRP A 107 10.91 7.22 -8.39
C TRP A 107 11.82 8.03 -7.47
N GLY A 108 13.04 7.53 -7.17
CA GLY A 108 13.94 8.17 -6.22
C GLY A 108 13.24 8.47 -4.89
N ASP A 109 13.30 9.72 -4.47
CA ASP A 109 12.65 10.24 -3.26
C ASP A 109 11.24 10.84 -3.49
N ALA A 110 10.77 10.89 -4.73
CA ALA A 110 9.52 11.57 -5.06
C ALA A 110 8.30 11.01 -4.31
N ILE A 111 8.20 9.66 -4.18
CA ILE A 111 7.10 9.04 -3.40
C ILE A 111 7.21 9.42 -1.92
N ALA A 112 8.42 9.37 -1.37
CA ALA A 112 8.65 9.73 0.03
C ALA A 112 8.37 11.22 0.28
N GLY A 113 8.81 12.09 -0.62
CA GLY A 113 8.56 13.52 -0.54
C GLY A 113 7.07 13.86 -0.46
N GLU A 114 6.24 13.18 -1.27
CA GLU A 114 4.78 13.37 -1.24
C GLU A 114 4.15 12.81 0.05
N VAL A 115 4.52 11.57 0.44
CA VAL A 115 3.94 10.89 1.61
C VAL A 115 4.32 11.57 2.93
N LEU A 116 5.55 12.09 3.02
CA LEU A 116 6.10 12.64 4.25
C LEU A 116 5.86 14.16 4.40
N ALA A 117 5.32 14.83 3.37
CA ALA A 117 5.03 16.26 3.43
C ALA A 117 4.05 16.60 4.57
N GLY A 118 4.51 17.36 5.56
CA GLY A 118 3.71 17.74 6.73
C GLY A 118 3.37 16.59 7.70
N CYS A 119 4.01 15.44 7.52
CA CYS A 119 3.80 14.26 8.36
C CYS A 119 4.63 14.36 9.65
N SER A 120 4.02 14.07 10.81
CA SER A 120 4.73 13.89 12.09
C SER A 120 4.77 12.41 12.53
N LEU A 121 3.78 11.63 12.09
CA LEU A 121 3.66 10.20 12.37
C LEU A 121 3.29 9.44 11.11
N LEU A 122 4.14 8.52 10.68
CA LEU A 122 3.89 7.59 9.60
C LEU A 122 3.45 6.23 10.15
N VAL A 123 2.25 5.77 9.77
CA VAL A 123 1.79 4.41 10.06
C VAL A 123 2.00 3.54 8.81
N ASN A 124 2.96 2.62 8.87
CA ASN A 124 3.27 1.74 7.76
C ASN A 124 2.37 0.49 7.78
N LEU A 125 1.46 0.41 6.82
CA LEU A 125 0.59 -0.74 6.52
C LEU A 125 0.90 -1.32 5.13
N ALA A 126 1.92 -0.81 4.45
CA ALA A 126 2.33 -1.31 3.15
C ALA A 126 3.15 -2.61 3.26
N SER A 127 3.22 -3.38 2.18
CA SER A 127 4.16 -4.49 2.10
C SER A 127 5.60 -3.98 2.06
N LYS A 128 6.57 -4.85 2.39
CA LYS A 128 8.01 -4.51 2.32
C LYS A 128 8.43 -3.98 0.94
N GLU A 129 7.79 -4.49 -0.11
CA GLU A 129 7.97 -4.03 -1.48
C GLU A 129 7.67 -2.53 -1.62
N TYR A 130 6.49 -2.10 -1.20
CA TYR A 130 6.07 -0.70 -1.38
C TYR A 130 6.64 0.22 -0.30
N SER A 131 6.73 -0.22 0.96
CA SER A 131 7.26 0.61 2.04
C SER A 131 8.72 1.01 1.83
N LYS A 132 9.53 0.20 1.12
CA LYS A 132 10.92 0.52 0.79
C LYS A 132 11.05 1.85 0.04
N ALA A 133 10.09 2.20 -0.83
CA ALA A 133 10.11 3.45 -1.58
C ALA A 133 9.96 4.70 -0.70
N VAL A 134 9.41 4.55 0.51
CA VAL A 134 9.23 5.63 1.48
C VAL A 134 10.27 5.56 2.60
N LEU A 135 10.41 4.39 3.23
CA LEU A 135 11.23 4.24 4.44
C LEU A 135 12.72 4.47 4.20
N LYS A 136 13.21 4.28 2.98
CA LYS A 136 14.60 4.61 2.61
C LYS A 136 14.93 6.09 2.78
N TYR A 137 13.92 6.96 2.66
CA TYR A 137 14.07 8.41 2.69
C TYR A 137 13.40 9.04 3.93
N LEU A 138 13.06 8.22 4.94
CA LEU A 138 12.41 8.69 6.16
C LEU A 138 13.38 9.54 6.99
N PRO A 139 13.08 10.80 7.27
CA PRO A 139 13.92 11.65 8.09
C PRO A 139 13.74 11.35 9.59
N GLU A 140 14.76 11.64 10.41
CA GLU A 140 14.78 11.33 11.85
C GLU A 140 13.69 12.05 12.67
N ASN A 141 13.21 13.18 12.20
CA ASN A 141 12.18 13.97 12.88
C ASN A 141 10.75 13.48 12.65
N ILE A 142 10.55 12.44 11.83
CA ILE A 142 9.24 11.81 11.61
C ILE A 142 9.19 10.47 12.33
N SER A 143 8.26 10.33 13.26
CA SER A 143 7.99 9.04 13.90
C SER A 143 7.38 8.07 12.90
N CYS A 144 7.85 6.81 12.90
CA CYS A 144 7.30 5.77 12.05
C CYS A 144 7.01 4.51 12.85
N VAL A 145 5.77 4.02 12.74
CA VAL A 145 5.36 2.74 13.32
C VAL A 145 4.89 1.79 12.22
N THR A 146 5.39 0.56 12.23
CA THR A 146 4.94 -0.52 11.35
C THR A 146 4.00 -1.43 12.11
N CYS A 147 2.79 -1.66 11.60
CA CYS A 147 1.87 -2.64 12.16
C CYS A 147 2.22 -4.04 11.62
N VAL A 148 2.59 -4.94 12.54
CA VAL A 148 2.95 -6.33 12.26
C VAL A 148 1.81 -7.23 12.71
N PHE A 149 1.25 -8.04 11.78
CA PHE A 149 0.14 -8.95 12.06
C PHE A 149 0.62 -10.38 11.93
N GLY A 150 0.76 -11.09 13.05
CA GLY A 150 1.35 -12.42 13.07
C GLY A 150 0.66 -13.39 14.03
N GLU A 151 1.18 -14.60 14.03
CA GLU A 151 0.89 -15.65 14.99
C GLU A 151 2.17 -16.01 15.72
N LEU A 152 2.06 -16.45 16.96
CA LEU A 152 3.22 -16.93 17.73
C LEU A 152 3.49 -18.39 17.37
N ILE A 153 4.61 -18.64 16.69
CA ILE A 153 5.05 -19.99 16.30
C ILE A 153 6.47 -20.19 16.83
N ASP A 154 6.67 -21.17 17.68
CA ASP A 154 7.97 -21.48 18.32
C ASP A 154 8.57 -20.25 19.02
N GLY A 155 7.75 -19.47 19.73
CA GLY A 155 8.18 -18.25 20.44
C GLY A 155 8.52 -17.07 19.55
N LYS A 156 8.30 -17.16 18.22
CA LYS A 156 8.58 -16.09 17.25
C LYS A 156 7.32 -15.62 16.56
N VAL A 157 7.22 -14.31 16.34
CA VAL A 157 6.13 -13.71 15.56
C VAL A 157 6.34 -14.03 14.08
N LYS A 158 5.40 -14.73 13.47
CA LYS A 158 5.42 -15.07 12.03
C LYS A 158 4.19 -14.49 11.34
N GLU A 159 4.40 -13.65 10.33
CA GLU A 159 3.33 -13.13 9.47
C GLU A 159 2.96 -14.18 8.40
N LYS A 160 1.67 -14.45 8.24
CA LYS A 160 1.14 -15.20 7.08
C LYS A 160 0.61 -14.19 6.06
N GLY A 161 1.20 -14.14 4.88
CA GLY A 161 0.99 -13.06 3.90
C GLY A 161 -0.47 -12.74 3.58
N THR A 162 -1.34 -13.75 3.43
CA THR A 162 -2.78 -13.53 3.21
C THR A 162 -3.45 -12.88 4.40
N TYR A 163 -3.23 -13.41 5.61
CA TYR A 163 -3.82 -12.86 6.83
C TYR A 163 -3.30 -11.47 7.16
N ALA A 164 -2.01 -11.22 6.93
CA ALA A 164 -1.44 -9.88 7.09
C ALA A 164 -2.08 -8.85 6.14
N LYS A 165 -2.36 -9.23 4.88
CA LYS A 165 -3.10 -8.36 3.94
C LYS A 165 -4.52 -8.06 4.42
N MET A 166 -5.23 -9.07 4.94
CA MET A 166 -6.57 -8.91 5.52
C MET A 166 -6.53 -7.92 6.70
N ALA A 167 -5.62 -8.14 7.64
CA ALA A 167 -5.49 -7.31 8.83
C ALA A 167 -5.07 -5.87 8.53
N ARG A 168 -4.19 -5.65 7.55
CA ARG A 168 -3.82 -4.29 7.09
C ARG A 168 -5.01 -3.54 6.51
N GLY A 169 -5.88 -4.21 5.76
CA GLY A 169 -7.13 -3.61 5.26
C GLY A 169 -8.07 -3.24 6.40
N GLU A 170 -8.30 -4.14 7.34
CA GLU A 170 -9.12 -3.89 8.53
C GLU A 170 -8.53 -2.81 9.44
N MET A 171 -7.19 -2.70 9.53
CA MET A 171 -6.55 -1.61 10.29
C MET A 171 -6.84 -0.25 9.65
N VAL A 172 -6.76 -0.10 8.32
CA VAL A 172 -7.15 1.15 7.64
C VAL A 172 -8.61 1.50 7.95
N ARG A 173 -9.50 0.50 7.87
CA ARG A 173 -10.91 0.66 8.22
C ARG A 173 -11.10 1.07 9.68
N PHE A 174 -10.45 0.40 10.61
CA PHE A 174 -10.45 0.73 12.02
C PHE A 174 -9.99 2.18 12.27
N MET A 175 -8.86 2.58 11.66
CA MET A 175 -8.34 3.94 11.76
C MET A 175 -9.35 4.98 11.28
N ALA A 176 -10.03 4.73 10.15
CA ALA A 176 -11.04 5.64 9.61
C ALA A 176 -12.27 5.77 10.51
N GLU A 177 -12.76 4.64 11.05
CA GLU A 177 -13.91 4.61 11.95
C GLU A 177 -13.61 5.24 13.32
N GLN A 178 -12.39 5.03 13.85
CA GLN A 178 -11.96 5.57 15.14
C GLN A 178 -11.33 6.97 15.04
N LYS A 179 -11.09 7.48 13.82
CA LYS A 179 -10.33 8.71 13.56
C LYS A 179 -9.00 8.70 14.33
N ALA A 180 -8.22 7.63 14.09
CA ALA A 180 -6.98 7.41 14.82
C ALA A 180 -5.87 8.35 14.33
N GLU A 181 -5.43 9.25 15.19
CA GLU A 181 -4.36 10.24 14.91
C GLU A 181 -3.07 9.97 15.67
N THR A 182 -3.06 8.94 16.54
CA THR A 182 -1.90 8.60 17.37
C THR A 182 -1.62 7.10 17.33
N ALA A 183 -0.36 6.71 17.51
CA ALA A 183 0.03 5.29 17.61
C ALA A 183 -0.70 4.56 18.76
N GLU A 184 -0.99 5.28 19.85
CA GLU A 184 -1.71 4.70 21.00
C GLU A 184 -3.12 4.22 20.63
N LYS A 185 -3.85 4.97 19.81
CA LYS A 185 -5.17 4.55 19.34
C LYS A 185 -5.13 3.25 18.53
N LEU A 186 -4.03 2.96 17.84
CA LEU A 186 -3.88 1.73 17.06
C LEU A 186 -3.85 0.48 17.94
N LYS A 187 -3.35 0.58 19.18
CA LYS A 187 -3.28 -0.54 20.11
C LYS A 187 -4.67 -1.12 20.48
N GLY A 188 -5.73 -0.33 20.31
CA GLY A 188 -7.11 -0.75 20.48
C GLY A 188 -7.66 -1.64 19.35
N PHE A 189 -6.87 -1.97 18.31
CA PHE A 189 -7.30 -2.84 17.22
C PHE A 189 -7.56 -4.27 17.71
N ASP A 190 -8.77 -4.79 17.48
CA ASP A 190 -9.25 -6.11 17.96
C ASP A 190 -10.01 -6.93 16.90
N ARG A 191 -9.66 -6.74 15.60
CA ARG A 191 -10.36 -7.37 14.48
C ARG A 191 -9.68 -8.64 13.98
N LEU A 192 -10.45 -9.53 13.34
CA LEU A 192 -9.98 -10.79 12.77
C LEU A 192 -9.26 -11.71 13.78
N GLY A 193 -9.53 -11.55 15.07
CA GLY A 193 -8.86 -12.28 16.15
C GLY A 193 -7.48 -11.74 16.51
N TYR A 194 -7.05 -10.61 15.93
CA TYR A 194 -5.79 -9.95 16.31
C TYR A 194 -5.99 -9.04 17.51
N ARG A 195 -5.00 -9.03 18.40
CA ARG A 195 -4.90 -8.10 19.53
C ARG A 195 -3.48 -7.59 19.69
N PHE A 196 -3.35 -6.37 20.17
CA PHE A 196 -2.05 -5.77 20.47
C PHE A 196 -1.27 -6.61 21.48
N ALA A 197 0.01 -6.83 21.20
CA ALA A 197 0.91 -7.65 21.99
C ALA A 197 2.13 -6.82 22.45
N GLU A 198 2.02 -6.19 23.60
CA GLU A 198 3.03 -5.28 24.14
C GLU A 198 4.41 -5.93 24.26
N MET A 199 4.49 -7.17 24.76
CA MET A 199 5.75 -7.90 24.94
C MET A 199 6.55 -8.14 23.65
N TYR A 200 5.90 -8.03 22.48
CA TYR A 200 6.51 -8.24 21.16
C TYR A 200 6.62 -6.96 20.37
N SER A 201 6.20 -5.83 20.95
CA SER A 201 6.19 -4.50 20.32
C SER A 201 7.35 -3.65 20.81
N ASP A 202 7.74 -2.69 19.99
CA ASP A 202 8.72 -1.66 20.29
C ASP A 202 8.27 -0.29 19.77
N GLU A 203 9.11 0.73 19.84
CA GLU A 203 8.81 2.08 19.34
C GLU A 203 8.57 2.16 17.83
N LYS A 204 9.07 1.18 17.05
CA LYS A 204 8.97 1.12 15.59
C LYS A 204 7.97 0.10 15.10
N ASN A 205 7.62 -0.89 15.92
CA ASN A 205 6.78 -2.01 15.52
C ASN A 205 5.65 -2.21 16.52
N LEU A 206 4.41 -2.04 16.08
CA LEU A 206 3.23 -2.43 16.83
C LEU A 206 2.82 -3.84 16.39
N VAL A 207 3.03 -4.82 17.24
CA VAL A 207 2.74 -6.22 16.95
C VAL A 207 1.34 -6.56 17.41
N PHE A 208 0.58 -7.17 16.51
CA PHE A 208 -0.75 -7.70 16.76
C PHE A 208 -0.71 -9.21 16.55
N LEU A 209 -1.02 -9.97 17.59
CA LEU A 209 -1.03 -11.43 17.55
C LEU A 209 -2.46 -11.94 17.38
N LYS A 210 -2.59 -12.93 16.53
CA LYS A 210 -3.82 -13.68 16.36
C LYS A 210 -3.88 -14.80 17.40
N SER A 211 -4.96 -14.80 18.19
CA SER A 211 -5.32 -15.89 19.12
C SER A 211 -5.98 -17.04 18.38
#